data_345e4db9e0cb24d812971f2397321d10
#
_entry.id   345e4db9e0cb24d812971f2397321d10
#
_cell.length_a   1.000
_cell.length_b   1.000
_cell.length_c   1.000
_cell.angle_alpha   90.00
_cell.angle_beta   90.00
_cell.angle_gamma   90.00
#
_symmetry.space_group_name_H-M   'P 1'
#
loop_
_entity.id
_entity.type
_entity.pdbx_description
1 polymer ?
#
loop_
_entity_poly.entity_id
_entity_poly.type
_entity_poly.pdbx_seq_one_letter_code
_entity_poly.pdbx_strand_id
1 'polypeptide(L)'
;GNKEWTTANIPKVVGGIDAASTAVAQALYEQIVSTVVPVSSPRVAEMVKLLENTFRAVNIGLVNELALMSHRLDVDVWEVIDAANTKPFGFMPFYPGPGLGGHCIPIDPFYLSWKARQNGFESRFIELAGHINAGMPQFVVERVVSALSQNRKPLRDAKVHLFGIAYKPGVGDVRESPA
;
A
#
# COMPACT_ATOMS: atom_id res chain seq x y z
N GLY A 1 -0.47 -14.84 -5.50
CA GLY A 1 -0.46 -14.55 -4.09
C GLY A 1 0.71 -15.24 -3.39
N ASN A 2 1.04 -14.76 -2.20
CA ASN A 2 2.08 -15.39 -1.39
C ASN A 2 1.64 -16.81 -0.99
N LYS A 3 2.51 -17.81 -1.20
CA LYS A 3 2.24 -19.21 -0.86
C LYS A 3 2.81 -19.61 0.51
N GLU A 4 3.73 -18.84 1.05
CA GLU A 4 4.37 -19.05 2.34
C GLU A 4 3.43 -18.67 3.50
N TRP A 5 2.73 -17.53 3.37
CA TRP A 5 1.83 -16.99 4.37
C TRP A 5 0.38 -17.39 4.08
N THR A 6 -0.20 -18.11 5.00
CA THR A 6 -1.58 -18.63 4.94
C THR A 6 -2.39 -18.13 6.13
N THR A 7 -3.69 -18.38 6.12
CA THR A 7 -4.54 -18.05 7.28
C THR A 7 -4.08 -18.71 8.56
N ALA A 8 -3.47 -19.90 8.48
CA ALA A 8 -3.04 -20.66 9.65
C ALA A 8 -1.74 -20.15 10.29
N ASN A 9 -0.82 -19.56 9.54
CA ASN A 9 0.50 -19.15 10.02
C ASN A 9 0.71 -17.63 10.13
N ILE A 10 -0.25 -16.81 9.69
CA ILE A 10 -0.23 -15.35 9.93
C ILE A 10 -0.78 -15.09 11.34
N PRO A 11 -0.04 -14.35 12.21
CA PRO A 11 -0.55 -13.95 13.52
C PRO A 11 -1.92 -13.24 13.42
N LYS A 12 -2.84 -13.62 14.31
CA LYS A 12 -4.19 -13.08 14.38
C LYS A 12 -4.36 -12.22 15.62
N VAL A 13 -4.67 -10.92 15.40
CA VAL A 13 -5.03 -10.02 16.49
C VAL A 13 -6.50 -10.20 16.83
N VAL A 14 -6.83 -10.35 18.11
CA VAL A 14 -8.21 -10.50 18.61
C VAL A 14 -8.46 -9.56 19.78
N GLY A 15 -9.65 -8.96 19.82
CA GLY A 15 -10.08 -8.11 20.91
C GLY A 15 -11.59 -8.20 21.09
N GLY A 16 -12.03 -8.58 22.30
CA GLY A 16 -13.44 -8.63 22.68
C GLY A 16 -13.91 -7.34 23.34
N ILE A 17 -15.23 -7.24 23.56
CA ILE A 17 -15.84 -6.11 24.27
C ILE A 17 -15.49 -6.08 25.77
N ASP A 18 -15.08 -7.24 26.29
CA ASP A 18 -14.60 -7.45 27.66
C ASP A 18 -13.54 -8.57 27.71
N ALA A 19 -12.97 -8.81 28.86
CA ALA A 19 -11.95 -9.82 29.05
C ALA A 19 -12.44 -11.24 28.77
N ALA A 20 -13.68 -11.57 29.12
CA ALA A 20 -14.28 -12.86 28.87
C ALA A 20 -14.46 -13.12 27.37
N SER A 21 -15.00 -12.15 26.64
CA SER A 21 -15.15 -12.22 25.17
C SER A 21 -13.79 -12.33 24.47
N THR A 22 -12.76 -11.63 24.94
CA THR A 22 -11.40 -11.72 24.44
C THR A 22 -10.84 -13.14 24.64
N ALA A 23 -11.00 -13.71 25.85
CA ALA A 23 -10.53 -15.06 26.17
C ALA A 23 -11.22 -16.13 25.30
N VAL A 24 -12.52 -16.02 25.07
CA VAL A 24 -13.28 -16.93 24.19
C VAL A 24 -12.80 -16.82 22.75
N ALA A 25 -12.64 -15.60 22.23
CA ALA A 25 -12.14 -15.39 20.87
C ALA A 25 -10.70 -15.93 20.72
N GLN A 26 -9.84 -15.69 21.71
CA GLN A 26 -8.47 -16.21 21.72
C GLN A 26 -8.48 -17.74 21.66
N ALA A 27 -9.20 -18.40 22.57
CA ALA A 27 -9.27 -19.85 22.63
C ALA A 27 -9.82 -20.50 21.32
N LEU A 28 -10.77 -19.82 20.67
CA LEU A 28 -11.29 -20.27 19.36
C LEU A 28 -10.21 -20.15 18.27
N TYR A 29 -9.54 -19.00 18.15
CA TYR A 29 -8.56 -18.80 17.10
C TYR A 29 -7.28 -19.60 17.30
N GLU A 30 -6.88 -19.93 18.54
CA GLU A 30 -5.75 -20.81 18.85
C GLU A 30 -5.92 -22.23 18.29
N GLN A 31 -7.16 -22.64 17.98
CA GLN A 31 -7.43 -23.93 17.30
C GLN A 31 -7.14 -23.87 15.78
N ILE A 32 -7.01 -22.68 15.21
CA ILE A 32 -6.98 -22.47 13.77
C ILE A 32 -5.64 -21.88 13.32
N VAL A 33 -5.07 -20.98 14.13
CA VAL A 33 -3.86 -20.22 13.78
C VAL A 33 -2.75 -20.45 14.81
N SER A 34 -1.51 -20.43 14.34
CA SER A 34 -0.33 -20.70 15.17
C SER A 34 -0.04 -19.63 16.24
N THR A 35 -0.48 -18.40 16.01
CA THR A 35 -0.20 -17.27 16.90
C THR A 35 -1.42 -16.37 17.00
N VAL A 36 -1.94 -16.21 18.22
CA VAL A 36 -3.02 -15.28 18.53
C VAL A 36 -2.50 -14.19 19.47
N VAL A 37 -2.76 -12.92 19.12
CA VAL A 37 -2.33 -11.75 19.89
C VAL A 37 -3.57 -11.08 20.48
N PRO A 38 -3.89 -11.28 21.76
CA PRO A 38 -5.03 -10.61 22.39
C PRO A 38 -4.72 -9.13 22.65
N VAL A 39 -5.71 -8.29 22.39
CA VAL A 39 -5.68 -6.85 22.66
C VAL A 39 -6.86 -6.42 23.50
N SER A 40 -6.79 -5.21 24.08
CA SER A 40 -7.72 -4.75 25.12
C SER A 40 -9.15 -4.48 24.64
N SER A 41 -9.40 -4.35 23.35
CA SER A 41 -10.74 -4.09 22.81
C SER A 41 -10.84 -4.36 21.32
N PRO A 42 -12.07 -4.49 20.76
CA PRO A 42 -12.30 -4.57 19.32
C PRO A 42 -11.75 -3.35 18.58
N ARG A 43 -11.85 -2.16 19.17
CA ARG A 43 -11.32 -0.92 18.58
C ARG A 43 -9.81 -0.96 18.35
N VAL A 44 -9.06 -1.55 19.31
CA VAL A 44 -7.61 -1.72 19.16
C VAL A 44 -7.32 -2.72 18.04
N ALA A 45 -8.05 -3.85 17.98
CA ALA A 45 -7.87 -4.84 16.92
C ALA A 45 -8.15 -4.26 15.52
N GLU A 46 -9.21 -3.48 15.38
CA GLU A 46 -9.53 -2.76 14.13
C GLU A 46 -8.45 -1.74 13.77
N MET A 47 -7.99 -0.96 14.76
CA MET A 47 -6.94 0.05 14.55
C MET A 47 -5.62 -0.58 14.09
N VAL A 48 -5.26 -1.76 14.59
CA VAL A 48 -4.06 -2.50 14.13
C VAL A 48 -4.16 -2.74 12.62
N LYS A 49 -5.30 -3.23 12.14
CA LYS A 49 -5.49 -3.49 10.70
C LYS A 49 -5.43 -2.22 9.85
N LEU A 50 -6.06 -1.15 10.32
CA LEU A 50 -6.02 0.15 9.66
C LEU A 50 -4.60 0.74 9.64
N LEU A 51 -3.84 0.58 10.74
CA LEU A 51 -2.45 1.01 10.82
C LEU A 51 -1.57 0.28 9.82
N GLU A 52 -1.68 -1.05 9.70
CA GLU A 52 -0.93 -1.84 8.73
C GLU A 52 -1.16 -1.38 7.28
N ASN A 53 -2.41 -1.10 6.93
CA ASN A 53 -2.77 -0.64 5.59
C ASN A 53 -2.31 0.81 5.36
N THR A 54 -2.47 1.68 6.36
CA THR A 54 -1.98 3.06 6.33
C THR A 54 -0.47 3.12 6.20
N PHE A 55 0.26 2.30 6.95
CA PHE A 55 1.72 2.19 6.86
C PHE A 55 2.16 1.89 5.43
N ARG A 56 1.52 0.91 4.78
CA ARG A 56 1.83 0.58 3.38
C ARG A 56 1.49 1.75 2.44
N ALA A 57 0.31 2.31 2.55
CA ALA A 57 -0.13 3.41 1.68
C ALA A 57 0.77 4.64 1.78
N VAL A 58 1.17 5.02 3.00
CA VAL A 58 2.04 6.17 3.26
C VAL A 58 3.46 5.92 2.72
N ASN A 59 4.03 4.74 2.98
CA ASN A 59 5.38 4.43 2.50
C ASN A 59 5.44 4.28 0.97
N ILE A 60 4.39 3.75 0.34
CA ILE A 60 4.29 3.75 -1.13
C ILE A 60 4.17 5.18 -1.64
N GLY A 61 3.37 6.04 -1.01
CA GLY A 61 3.29 7.46 -1.34
C GLY A 61 4.65 8.16 -1.25
N LEU A 62 5.41 7.89 -0.19
CA LEU A 62 6.76 8.42 0.00
C LEU A 62 7.69 8.02 -1.15
N VAL A 63 7.78 6.74 -1.50
CA VAL A 63 8.69 6.30 -2.59
C VAL A 63 8.20 6.73 -3.97
N ASN A 64 6.89 6.90 -4.16
CA ASN A 64 6.33 7.49 -5.38
C ASN A 64 6.73 8.97 -5.50
N GLU A 65 6.63 9.76 -4.43
CA GLU A 65 7.11 11.14 -4.42
C GLU A 65 8.62 11.22 -4.69
N LEU A 66 9.41 10.33 -4.06
CA LEU A 66 10.84 10.21 -4.33
C LEU A 66 11.12 9.88 -5.81
N ALA A 67 10.30 9.04 -6.45
CA ALA A 67 10.45 8.75 -7.87
C ALA A 67 10.19 9.99 -8.75
N LEU A 68 9.17 10.78 -8.42
CA LEU A 68 8.89 12.06 -9.10
C LEU A 68 10.06 13.04 -8.96
N MET A 69 10.60 13.16 -7.75
CA MET A 69 11.75 14.02 -7.44
C MET A 69 13.02 13.52 -8.14
N SER A 70 13.35 12.24 -8.02
CA SER A 70 14.53 11.62 -8.60
C SER A 70 14.54 11.75 -10.13
N HIS A 71 13.38 11.62 -10.76
CA HIS A 71 13.26 11.88 -12.20
C HIS A 71 13.65 13.32 -12.60
N ARG A 72 13.31 14.32 -11.77
CA ARG A 72 13.71 15.73 -12.03
C ARG A 72 15.18 15.97 -11.73
N LEU A 73 15.78 15.19 -10.86
CA LEU A 73 17.19 15.31 -10.46
C LEU A 73 18.12 14.41 -11.30
N ASP A 74 17.58 13.69 -12.27
CA ASP A 74 18.33 12.70 -13.09
C ASP A 74 19.03 11.63 -12.22
N VAL A 75 18.31 11.12 -11.19
CA VAL A 75 18.78 10.09 -10.27
C VAL A 75 17.94 8.83 -10.46
N ASP A 76 18.56 7.66 -10.45
CA ASP A 76 17.84 6.39 -10.46
C ASP A 76 17.29 6.05 -9.07
N VAL A 77 15.97 6.20 -8.90
CA VAL A 77 15.30 5.91 -7.64
C VAL A 77 15.40 4.44 -7.21
N TRP A 78 15.50 3.52 -8.15
CA TRP A 78 15.62 2.09 -7.86
C TRP A 78 16.98 1.78 -7.24
N GLU A 79 18.06 2.32 -7.81
CA GLU A 79 19.40 2.22 -7.24
C GLU A 79 19.47 2.82 -5.83
N VAL A 80 18.83 3.97 -5.62
CA VAL A 80 18.76 4.62 -4.29
C VAL A 80 18.07 3.73 -3.27
N ILE A 81 16.92 3.13 -3.62
CA ILE A 81 16.17 2.26 -2.70
C ILE A 81 16.96 0.98 -2.42
N ASP A 82 17.55 0.36 -3.44
CA ASP A 82 18.31 -0.87 -3.30
C ASP A 82 19.56 -0.64 -2.43
N ALA A 83 20.26 0.47 -2.61
CA ALA A 83 21.38 0.86 -1.76
C ALA A 83 20.93 1.14 -0.31
N ALA A 84 19.81 1.82 -0.11
CA ALA A 84 19.25 2.04 1.22
C ALA A 84 18.86 0.74 1.92
N ASN A 85 18.34 -0.23 1.16
CA ASN A 85 17.92 -1.55 1.67
C ASN A 85 19.10 -2.41 2.18
N THR A 86 20.34 -2.05 1.90
CA THR A 86 21.52 -2.72 2.47
C THR A 86 21.69 -2.47 3.98
N LYS A 87 20.96 -1.49 4.54
CA LYS A 87 21.03 -1.20 5.97
C LYS A 87 20.27 -2.25 6.77
N PRO A 88 20.88 -2.82 7.83
CA PRO A 88 20.25 -3.89 8.61
C PRO A 88 19.12 -3.40 9.54
N PHE A 89 18.95 -2.09 9.68
CA PHE A 89 17.94 -1.48 10.55
C PHE A 89 17.52 -0.10 10.04
N GLY A 90 16.38 0.38 10.50
CA GLY A 90 15.89 1.74 10.25
C GLY A 90 15.33 1.99 8.85
N PHE A 91 15.36 0.99 7.96
CA PHE A 91 14.80 1.09 6.61
C PHE A 91 14.05 -0.19 6.25
N MET A 92 12.87 -0.03 5.69
CA MET A 92 12.08 -1.10 5.07
C MET A 92 11.80 -0.67 3.62
N PRO A 93 12.24 -1.43 2.61
CA PRO A 93 12.10 -1.02 1.23
C PRO A 93 10.65 -1.07 0.77
N PHE A 94 10.21 -0.01 0.13
CA PHE A 94 9.05 0.07 -0.73
C PHE A 94 9.52 0.56 -2.09
N TYR A 95 8.84 0.15 -3.15
CA TYR A 95 9.22 0.51 -4.50
C TYR A 95 8.13 1.33 -5.16
N PRO A 96 8.49 2.34 -5.98
CA PRO A 96 7.53 3.13 -6.70
C PRO A 96 6.75 2.31 -7.72
N GLY A 97 5.54 2.74 -8.00
CA GLY A 97 4.65 2.08 -8.94
C GLY A 97 3.67 3.06 -9.60
N PRO A 98 2.84 2.57 -10.51
CA PRO A 98 1.87 3.40 -11.24
C PRO A 98 0.69 3.87 -10.38
N GLY A 99 0.69 3.62 -9.11
CA GLY A 99 -0.36 3.94 -8.15
C GLY A 99 -0.69 2.76 -7.24
N LEU A 100 -1.74 2.90 -6.46
CA LEU A 100 -2.26 1.85 -5.59
C LEU A 100 -3.46 1.17 -6.24
N GLY A 101 -3.44 -0.17 -6.23
CA GLY A 101 -4.60 -0.97 -6.62
C GLY A 101 -5.07 -1.87 -5.48
N GLY A 102 -6.21 -2.55 -5.70
CA GLY A 102 -6.85 -3.41 -4.74
C GLY A 102 -7.84 -2.69 -3.82
N HIS A 103 -8.53 -3.45 -2.95
CA HIS A 103 -9.68 -2.96 -2.20
C HIS A 103 -9.32 -2.33 -0.84
N CYS A 104 -8.18 -2.69 -0.25
CA CYS A 104 -7.86 -2.32 1.13
C CYS A 104 -6.89 -1.13 1.21
N ILE A 105 -5.71 -1.25 0.58
CA ILE A 105 -4.65 -0.23 0.74
C ILE A 105 -5.06 1.16 0.22
N PRO A 106 -5.77 1.30 -0.91
CA PRO A 106 -6.21 2.61 -1.37
C PRO A 106 -7.43 3.17 -0.61
N ILE A 107 -8.17 2.35 0.13
CA ILE A 107 -9.47 2.74 0.72
C ILE A 107 -9.43 2.83 2.24
N ASP A 108 -8.89 1.81 2.94
CA ASP A 108 -8.93 1.73 4.40
C ASP A 108 -8.33 2.96 5.11
N PRO A 109 -7.20 3.56 4.64
CA PRO A 109 -6.67 4.77 5.27
C PRO A 109 -7.66 5.94 5.23
N PHE A 110 -8.48 6.05 4.18
CA PHE A 110 -9.48 7.12 4.08
C PHE A 110 -10.66 6.92 5.02
N TYR A 111 -11.06 5.67 5.33
CA TYR A 111 -12.01 5.42 6.40
C TYR A 111 -11.46 5.90 7.74
N LEU A 112 -10.19 5.66 8.02
CA LEU A 112 -9.54 6.15 9.23
C LEU A 112 -9.46 7.67 9.25
N SER A 113 -9.08 8.32 8.13
CA SER A 113 -9.06 9.77 8.00
C SER A 113 -10.44 10.38 8.19
N TRP A 114 -11.48 9.81 7.57
CA TRP A 114 -12.85 10.25 7.75
C TRP A 114 -13.31 10.15 9.22
N LYS A 115 -13.01 9.03 9.89
CA LYS A 115 -13.36 8.84 11.30
C LYS A 115 -12.60 9.80 12.21
N ALA A 116 -11.34 10.07 11.92
CA ALA A 116 -10.53 11.04 12.65
C ALA A 116 -11.11 12.45 12.53
N ARG A 117 -11.52 12.85 11.32
CA ARG A 117 -12.12 14.15 11.05
C ARG A 117 -13.43 14.37 11.81
N GLN A 118 -14.26 13.33 11.95
CA GLN A 118 -15.45 13.38 12.81
C GLN A 118 -15.16 13.64 14.28
N ASN A 119 -13.92 13.36 14.71
CA ASN A 119 -13.44 13.60 16.08
C ASN A 119 -12.49 14.80 16.16
N GLY A 120 -12.52 15.70 15.16
CA GLY A 120 -11.76 16.95 15.17
C GLY A 120 -10.28 16.80 14.83
N PHE A 121 -9.85 15.68 14.25
CA PHE A 121 -8.47 15.42 13.86
C PHE A 121 -8.30 15.31 12.34
N GLU A 122 -7.33 16.04 11.78
CA GLU A 122 -6.97 15.99 10.38
C GLU A 122 -5.73 15.11 10.16
N SER A 123 -5.88 14.02 9.43
CA SER A 123 -4.81 13.05 9.17
C SER A 123 -4.01 13.41 7.92
N ARG A 124 -3.03 14.28 8.07
CA ARG A 124 -2.25 14.86 6.97
C ARG A 124 -1.47 13.84 6.16
N PHE A 125 -0.81 12.87 6.80
CA PHE A 125 -0.04 11.82 6.11
C PHE A 125 -0.91 10.95 5.20
N ILE A 126 -2.11 10.61 5.63
CA ILE A 126 -3.03 9.79 4.85
C ILE A 126 -3.49 10.54 3.62
N GLU A 127 -3.95 11.79 3.79
CA GLU A 127 -4.44 12.63 2.70
C GLU A 127 -3.32 12.92 1.68
N LEU A 128 -2.11 13.26 2.14
CA LEU A 128 -0.97 13.52 1.28
C LEU A 128 -0.57 12.27 0.49
N ALA A 129 -0.42 11.13 1.16
CA ALA A 129 -0.06 9.88 0.49
C ALA A 129 -1.12 9.47 -0.54
N GLY A 130 -2.39 9.64 -0.22
CA GLY A 130 -3.49 9.39 -1.14
C GLY A 130 -3.41 10.26 -2.39
N HIS A 131 -3.14 11.55 -2.24
CA HIS A 131 -2.97 12.49 -3.35
C HIS A 131 -1.81 12.10 -4.27
N ILE A 132 -0.64 11.80 -3.69
CA ILE A 132 0.55 11.40 -4.44
C ILE A 132 0.28 10.09 -5.21
N ASN A 133 -0.23 9.08 -4.54
CA ASN A 133 -0.52 7.79 -5.15
C ASN A 133 -1.54 7.89 -6.28
N ALA A 134 -2.57 8.73 -6.13
CA ALA A 134 -3.57 8.97 -7.17
C ALA A 134 -3.00 9.72 -8.40
N GLY A 135 -1.93 10.48 -8.24
CA GLY A 135 -1.25 11.17 -9.35
C GLY A 135 -0.32 10.29 -10.18
N MET A 136 0.05 9.11 -9.69
CA MET A 136 1.05 8.26 -10.35
C MET A 136 0.63 7.74 -11.74
N PRO A 137 -0.63 7.36 -12.01
CA PRO A 137 -1.03 6.96 -13.35
C PRO A 137 -0.78 8.07 -14.39
N GLN A 138 -1.09 9.32 -14.03
CA GLN A 138 -0.83 10.47 -14.90
C GLN A 138 0.67 10.63 -15.17
N PHE A 139 1.51 10.49 -14.16
CA PHE A 139 2.96 10.54 -14.32
C PHE A 139 3.47 9.46 -15.30
N VAL A 140 2.93 8.23 -15.23
CA VAL A 140 3.28 7.17 -16.19
C VAL A 140 2.90 7.56 -17.61
N VAL A 141 1.71 8.13 -17.82
CA VAL A 141 1.28 8.63 -19.13
C VAL A 141 2.22 9.72 -19.64
N GLU A 142 2.61 10.67 -18.81
CA GLU A 142 3.57 11.71 -19.16
C GLU A 142 4.94 11.15 -19.56
N ARG A 143 5.40 10.09 -18.87
CA ARG A 143 6.64 9.37 -19.22
C ARG A 143 6.54 8.70 -20.60
N VAL A 144 5.40 8.09 -20.92
CA VAL A 144 5.15 7.50 -22.24
C VAL A 144 5.17 8.56 -23.32
N VAL A 145 4.49 9.68 -23.12
CA VAL A 145 4.48 10.82 -24.06
C VAL A 145 5.89 11.35 -24.29
N SER A 146 6.66 11.56 -23.21
CA SER A 146 8.05 12.01 -23.29
C SER A 146 8.93 11.02 -24.08
N ALA A 147 8.81 9.73 -23.79
CA ALA A 147 9.57 8.69 -24.50
C ALA A 147 9.25 8.63 -26.00
N LEU A 148 7.98 8.77 -26.37
CA LEU A 148 7.58 8.86 -27.78
C LEU A 148 8.19 10.09 -28.46
N SER A 149 8.13 11.25 -27.81
CA SER A 149 8.69 12.49 -28.32
C SER A 149 10.20 12.40 -28.53
N GLN A 150 10.95 11.88 -27.55
CA GLN A 150 12.40 11.68 -27.63
C GLN A 150 12.79 10.76 -28.81
N ASN A 151 11.93 9.79 -29.12
CA ASN A 151 12.11 8.89 -30.26
C ASN A 151 11.47 9.40 -31.58
N ARG A 152 11.06 10.67 -31.61
CA ARG A 152 10.41 11.30 -32.78
C ARG A 152 9.17 10.56 -33.29
N LYS A 153 8.45 9.88 -32.38
CA LYS A 153 7.19 9.20 -32.68
C LYS A 153 6.02 10.09 -32.29
N PRO A 154 5.05 10.35 -33.20
CA PRO A 154 3.86 11.11 -32.83
C PRO A 154 3.03 10.34 -31.79
N LEU A 155 2.42 11.06 -30.86
CA LEU A 155 1.49 10.47 -29.89
C LEU A 155 0.23 9.93 -30.60
N ARG A 156 -0.23 10.66 -31.62
CA ARG A 156 -1.38 10.25 -32.42
C ARG A 156 -1.06 8.94 -33.13
N ASP A 157 -1.95 7.98 -33.00
CA ASP A 157 -1.85 6.63 -33.58
C ASP A 157 -0.68 5.78 -33.04
N ALA A 158 -0.03 6.22 -31.94
CA ALA A 158 0.99 5.41 -31.29
C ALA A 158 0.37 4.15 -30.67
N LYS A 159 1.02 3.02 -30.92
CA LYS A 159 0.63 1.74 -30.31
C LYS A 159 1.44 1.53 -29.03
N VAL A 160 0.75 1.51 -27.89
CA VAL A 160 1.34 1.27 -26.57
C VAL A 160 0.82 -0.09 -26.08
N HIS A 161 1.73 -0.98 -25.70
CA HIS A 161 1.38 -2.28 -25.14
C HIS A 161 1.59 -2.24 -23.62
N LEU A 162 0.51 -2.46 -22.88
CA LEU A 162 0.53 -2.52 -21.41
C LEU A 162 0.58 -3.99 -20.98
N PHE A 163 1.64 -4.36 -20.23
CA PHE A 163 1.80 -5.71 -19.69
C PHE A 163 1.25 -5.78 -18.28
N GLY A 164 0.48 -6.82 -17.97
CA GLY A 164 -0.04 -7.12 -16.65
C GLY A 164 -1.53 -6.96 -16.57
N ILE A 165 -1.94 -5.85 -16.08
CA ILE A 165 -3.10 -5.08 -15.63
C ILE A 165 -3.69 -5.47 -14.27
N ALA A 166 -3.41 -6.65 -13.73
CA ALA A 166 -3.80 -6.95 -12.35
C ALA A 166 -3.04 -6.07 -11.34
N TYR A 167 -3.67 -5.75 -10.21
CA TYR A 167 -3.08 -4.84 -9.23
C TYR A 167 -1.91 -5.45 -8.43
N LYS A 168 -1.69 -6.76 -8.52
CA LYS A 168 -0.52 -7.43 -7.92
C LYS A 168 -0.20 -8.77 -8.61
N PRO A 169 1.05 -9.28 -8.50
CA PRO A 169 1.45 -10.56 -9.05
C PRO A 169 0.65 -11.73 -8.48
N GLY A 170 0.36 -12.73 -9.34
CA GLY A 170 -0.30 -13.98 -8.95
C GLY A 170 -1.79 -13.84 -8.58
N VAL A 171 -2.44 -12.76 -9.01
CA VAL A 171 -3.87 -12.51 -8.81
C VAL A 171 -4.50 -12.09 -10.12
N GLY A 172 -5.64 -12.67 -10.47
CA GLY A 172 -6.41 -12.33 -11.68
C GLY A 172 -7.40 -11.18 -11.50
N ASP A 173 -7.27 -10.37 -10.45
CA ASP A 173 -8.18 -9.28 -10.14
C ASP A 173 -7.66 -7.96 -10.73
N VAL A 174 -8.47 -7.36 -11.60
CA VAL A 174 -8.17 -6.10 -12.29
C VAL A 174 -8.96 -4.91 -11.73
N ARG A 175 -9.82 -5.14 -10.74
CA ARG A 175 -10.60 -4.07 -10.12
C ARG A 175 -9.67 -3.14 -9.36
N GLU A 176 -9.95 -1.84 -9.46
CA GLU A 176 -9.11 -0.79 -8.83
C GLU A 176 -7.63 -0.88 -9.25
N SER A 177 -7.36 -1.42 -10.45
CA SER A 177 -6.01 -1.37 -11.01
C SER A 177 -5.69 0.05 -11.49
N PRO A 178 -4.47 0.56 -11.24
CA PRO A 178 -4.05 1.86 -11.78
C PRO A 178 -3.74 1.84 -13.29
N ALA A 179 -3.89 0.69 -13.95
CA ALA A 179 -3.63 0.50 -15.38
C ALA A 179 -4.67 1.14 -16.29
#